data_3d29f8e4522b30ab4fe251c182197a18
#
_entry.id   3d29f8e4522b30ab4fe251c182197a18
#
_cell.length_a   1.000
_cell.length_b   1.000
_cell.length_c   1.000
_cell.angle_alpha   90.00
_cell.angle_beta   90.00
_cell.angle_gamma   90.00
#
_symmetry.space_group_name_H-M   'P 1'
#
loop_
_entity.id
_entity.type
_entity.pdbx_description
1 polymer ?
#
loop_
_entity_poly.entity_id
_entity_poly.type
_entity_poly.pdbx_seq_one_letter_code
_entity_poly.pdbx_strand_id
1 'polypeptide(L)'
;MFGQSEIRKVLPHRFPMLLLDRVTEVVPGQRVTAVKAVTCNEPWYQGLGPDAAAETYAYPRVLLLESWCQSAGLLATWESPDPDVLEGQVMLFGSVSGVEYHRPVLPGDVLEHRASITRRVDDTVIIEGGSTVAGEPALTVGLAVLAFRPAGELRPGDPAPALA
;
A
#
# COMPACT_ATOMS: atom_id res chain seq x y z
N MET A 1 -9.40 13.77 7.93
CA MET A 1 -8.41 12.89 8.60
C MET A 1 -9.15 11.64 9.05
N PHE A 2 -8.63 10.45 8.69
CA PHE A 2 -9.28 9.15 8.93
C PHE A 2 -8.31 8.24 9.66
N GLY A 3 -8.80 7.54 10.68
CA GLY A 3 -8.01 6.61 11.49
C GLY A 3 -8.26 5.14 11.13
N GLN A 4 -7.85 4.24 12.04
CA GLN A 4 -7.91 2.80 11.80
C GLN A 4 -9.33 2.27 11.54
N SER A 5 -10.36 2.87 12.17
CA SER A 5 -11.75 2.43 11.97
C SER A 5 -12.22 2.62 10.53
N GLU A 6 -11.80 3.69 9.87
CA GLU A 6 -12.13 3.97 8.47
C GLU A 6 -11.25 3.17 7.50
N ILE A 7 -9.92 3.12 7.77
CA ILE A 7 -8.97 2.37 6.92
C ILE A 7 -9.38 0.90 6.82
N ARG A 8 -9.77 0.27 7.94
CA ARG A 8 -10.18 -1.14 7.99
C ARG A 8 -11.53 -1.45 7.30
N LYS A 9 -12.32 -0.44 7.00
CA LYS A 9 -13.53 -0.58 6.17
C LYS A 9 -13.21 -0.60 4.68
N VAL A 10 -12.03 -0.09 4.29
CA VAL A 10 -11.61 0.02 2.90
C VAL A 10 -10.60 -1.05 2.54
N LEU A 11 -9.61 -1.30 3.41
CA LEU A 11 -8.56 -2.27 3.17
C LEU A 11 -8.84 -3.61 3.86
N PRO A 12 -8.60 -4.75 3.17
CA PRO A 12 -8.74 -6.09 3.76
C PRO A 12 -7.63 -6.43 4.76
N HIS A 13 -6.51 -5.72 4.71
CA HIS A 13 -5.33 -5.97 5.54
C HIS A 13 -5.65 -5.90 7.04
N ARG A 14 -5.00 -6.76 7.81
CA ARG A 14 -5.11 -6.82 9.29
C ARG A 14 -3.71 -7.00 9.88
N PHE A 15 -3.60 -6.90 11.20
CA PHE A 15 -2.34 -7.17 11.89
C PHE A 15 -1.76 -8.52 11.46
N PRO A 16 -0.44 -8.64 11.20
CA PRO A 16 0.57 -7.57 11.29
C PRO A 16 0.78 -6.77 9.98
N MET A 17 0.00 -7.02 8.94
CA MET A 17 0.20 -6.46 7.59
C MET A 17 -0.64 -5.22 7.28
N LEU A 18 -1.44 -4.69 8.20
CA LEU A 18 -2.05 -3.38 8.05
C LEU A 18 -1.02 -2.31 8.45
N LEU A 19 -0.38 -1.71 7.45
CA LEU A 19 0.77 -0.84 7.65
C LEU A 19 0.43 0.65 7.73
N LEU A 20 -0.75 1.07 7.27
CA LEU A 20 -1.17 2.47 7.37
C LEU A 20 -1.72 2.78 8.76
N ASP A 21 -1.26 3.86 9.37
CA ASP A 21 -1.75 4.36 10.66
C ASP A 21 -2.87 5.37 10.51
N ARG A 22 -2.79 6.22 9.48
CA ARG A 22 -3.72 7.33 9.28
C ARG A 22 -3.78 7.77 7.82
N VAL A 23 -4.95 8.26 7.40
CA VAL A 23 -5.12 9.01 6.15
C VAL A 23 -5.35 10.47 6.51
N THR A 24 -4.47 11.34 6.05
CA THR A 24 -4.53 12.78 6.32
C THR A 24 -5.36 13.54 5.29
N GLU A 25 -5.30 13.09 4.04
CA GLU A 25 -6.10 13.63 2.94
C GLU A 25 -6.55 12.50 2.00
N VAL A 26 -7.76 12.58 1.49
CA VAL A 26 -8.20 11.84 0.32
C VAL A 26 -9.08 12.75 -0.55
N VAL A 27 -8.74 12.80 -1.83
CA VAL A 27 -9.58 13.40 -2.89
C VAL A 27 -9.97 12.24 -3.79
N PRO A 28 -11.22 11.76 -3.67
CA PRO A 28 -11.69 10.59 -4.39
C PRO A 28 -11.40 10.66 -5.89
N GLY A 29 -10.96 9.57 -6.48
CA GLY A 29 -10.61 9.50 -7.89
C GLY A 29 -9.36 10.30 -8.31
N GLN A 30 -8.67 10.98 -7.38
CA GLN A 30 -7.52 11.83 -7.69
C GLN A 30 -6.26 11.47 -6.89
N ARG A 31 -6.27 11.66 -5.57
CA ARG A 31 -5.07 11.49 -4.74
C ARG A 31 -5.38 11.14 -3.30
N VAL A 32 -4.37 10.61 -2.62
CA VAL A 32 -4.38 10.33 -1.19
C VAL A 32 -3.06 10.74 -0.56
N THR A 33 -3.11 11.18 0.70
CA THR A 33 -1.95 11.28 1.59
C THR A 33 -2.23 10.45 2.83
N ALA A 34 -1.33 9.52 3.13
CA ALA A 34 -1.43 8.62 4.27
C ALA A 34 -0.12 8.59 5.07
N VAL A 35 -0.20 8.13 6.30
CA VAL A 35 0.93 8.15 7.25
C VAL A 35 1.15 6.77 7.82
N LYS A 36 2.43 6.38 7.91
CA LYS A 36 2.92 5.25 8.69
C LYS A 36 4.02 5.70 9.63
N ALA A 37 3.86 5.45 10.93
CA ALA A 37 4.93 5.57 11.91
C ALA A 37 5.73 4.27 11.96
N VAL A 38 7.05 4.34 11.81
CA VAL A 38 7.95 3.18 11.93
C VAL A 38 8.42 3.04 13.37
N THR A 39 8.20 1.88 13.97
CA THR A 39 8.55 1.64 15.38
C THR A 39 9.29 0.31 15.56
N CYS A 40 10.12 0.21 16.63
CA CYS A 40 10.78 -1.05 17.01
C CYS A 40 9.82 -2.16 17.47
N ASN A 41 8.54 -1.84 17.71
CA ASN A 41 7.53 -2.83 18.13
C ASN A 41 6.88 -3.57 16.94
N GLU A 42 7.42 -3.42 15.75
CA GLU A 42 6.92 -4.12 14.58
C GLU A 42 7.52 -5.55 14.50
N PRO A 43 6.75 -6.55 14.03
CA PRO A 43 7.15 -7.96 14.09
C PRO A 43 8.49 -8.29 13.44
N TRP A 44 8.88 -7.56 12.40
CA TRP A 44 10.14 -7.78 11.66
C TRP A 44 11.39 -7.36 12.42
N TYR A 45 11.26 -6.66 13.54
CA TYR A 45 12.36 -6.39 14.47
C TYR A 45 12.49 -7.45 15.57
N GLN A 46 11.56 -8.42 15.62
CA GLN A 46 11.61 -9.51 16.56
C GLN A 46 12.88 -10.34 16.35
N GLY A 47 13.62 -10.55 17.41
CA GLY A 47 14.87 -11.34 17.36
C GLY A 47 16.14 -10.53 17.11
N LEU A 48 16.06 -9.22 16.92
CA LEU A 48 17.25 -8.37 16.96
C LEU A 48 17.81 -8.34 18.38
N GLY A 49 19.09 -8.74 18.51
CA GLY A 49 19.79 -8.74 19.79
C GLY A 49 20.24 -7.32 20.20
N PRO A 50 20.71 -7.17 21.47
CA PRO A 50 21.16 -5.88 21.98
C PRO A 50 22.36 -5.29 21.22
N ASP A 51 23.15 -6.14 20.57
CA ASP A 51 24.34 -5.75 19.80
C ASP A 51 24.06 -5.62 18.28
N ALA A 52 22.79 -5.55 17.87
CA ALA A 52 22.42 -5.40 16.48
C ALA A 52 22.96 -4.07 15.93
N ALA A 53 23.63 -4.11 14.77
CA ALA A 53 24.14 -2.92 14.12
C ALA A 53 23.00 -1.97 13.71
N ALA A 54 23.26 -0.67 13.69
CA ALA A 54 22.24 0.35 13.41
C ALA A 54 21.55 0.13 12.06
N GLU A 55 22.28 -0.33 11.06
CA GLU A 55 21.79 -0.60 9.70
C GLU A 55 20.75 -1.73 9.69
N THR A 56 20.80 -2.65 10.66
CA THR A 56 19.85 -3.77 10.81
C THR A 56 18.45 -3.27 11.16
N TYR A 57 18.35 -2.08 11.75
CA TYR A 57 17.07 -1.45 12.06
C TYR A 57 16.43 -0.71 10.87
N ALA A 58 17.08 -0.71 9.70
CA ALA A 58 16.46 -0.16 8.50
C ALA A 58 15.13 -0.87 8.19
N TYR A 59 14.07 -0.09 8.05
CA TYR A 59 12.74 -0.61 7.72
C TYR A 59 12.79 -1.40 6.41
N PRO A 60 12.27 -2.63 6.36
CA PRO A 60 12.38 -3.46 5.17
C PRO A 60 11.81 -2.76 3.93
N ARG A 61 12.61 -2.67 2.87
CA ARG A 61 12.22 -1.97 1.64
C ARG A 61 10.93 -2.52 1.03
N VAL A 62 10.70 -3.83 1.13
CA VAL A 62 9.46 -4.46 0.66
C VAL A 62 8.24 -3.97 1.46
N LEU A 63 8.38 -3.74 2.75
CA LEU A 63 7.29 -3.22 3.59
C LEU A 63 7.08 -1.71 3.41
N LEU A 64 8.14 -0.97 3.08
CA LEU A 64 8.02 0.43 2.67
C LEU A 64 7.20 0.55 1.38
N LEU A 65 7.50 -0.30 0.38
CA LEU A 65 6.71 -0.35 -0.85
C LEU A 65 5.27 -0.83 -0.56
N GLU A 66 5.10 -1.88 0.23
CA GLU A 66 3.78 -2.41 0.59
C GLU A 66 2.91 -1.36 1.29
N SER A 67 3.46 -0.58 2.24
CA SER A 67 2.68 0.47 2.91
C SER A 67 2.25 1.58 1.93
N TRP A 68 3.09 1.91 0.94
CA TRP A 68 2.69 2.80 -0.15
C TRP A 68 1.62 2.16 -1.04
N CYS A 69 1.76 0.87 -1.40
CA CYS A 69 0.76 0.14 -2.18
C CYS A 69 -0.60 0.11 -1.47
N GLN A 70 -0.62 -0.04 -0.15
CA GLN A 70 -1.85 0.06 0.63
C GLN A 70 -2.51 1.44 0.52
N SER A 71 -1.72 2.52 0.49
CA SER A 71 -2.28 3.86 0.29
C SER A 71 -2.85 4.03 -1.11
N ALA A 72 -2.18 3.49 -2.14
CA ALA A 72 -2.68 3.47 -3.52
C ALA A 72 -3.96 2.63 -3.66
N GLY A 73 -3.99 1.46 -3.04
CA GLY A 73 -5.17 0.60 -3.00
C GLY A 73 -6.36 1.27 -2.30
N LEU A 74 -6.11 1.91 -1.16
CA LEU A 74 -7.13 2.67 -0.44
C LEU A 74 -7.73 3.77 -1.33
N LEU A 75 -6.91 4.50 -2.08
CA LEU A 75 -7.39 5.51 -3.03
C LEU A 75 -8.26 4.88 -4.14
N ALA A 76 -7.80 3.76 -4.70
CA ALA A 76 -8.49 3.10 -5.81
C ALA A 76 -9.88 2.57 -5.43
N THR A 77 -10.08 2.17 -4.15
CA THR A 77 -11.31 1.56 -3.63
C THR A 77 -12.12 2.49 -2.74
N TRP A 78 -11.70 3.74 -2.54
CA TRP A 78 -12.32 4.66 -1.59
C TRP A 78 -13.82 4.88 -1.79
N GLU A 79 -14.26 5.00 -3.05
CA GLU A 79 -15.66 5.27 -3.41
C GLU A 79 -16.54 4.01 -3.42
N SER A 80 -15.90 2.84 -3.51
CA SER A 80 -16.60 1.56 -3.53
C SER A 80 -15.77 0.55 -2.71
N PRO A 81 -15.73 0.70 -1.40
CA PRO A 81 -14.93 -0.14 -0.53
C PRO A 81 -15.53 -1.56 -0.49
N ASP A 82 -14.68 -2.55 -0.77
CA ASP A 82 -15.02 -3.96 -0.64
C ASP A 82 -13.86 -4.68 0.05
N PRO A 83 -13.85 -4.71 1.39
CA PRO A 83 -12.78 -5.34 2.16
C PRO A 83 -12.89 -6.87 2.21
N ASP A 84 -14.00 -7.45 1.72
CA ASP A 84 -14.17 -8.89 1.64
C ASP A 84 -13.60 -9.42 0.32
N VAL A 85 -12.39 -10.01 0.40
CA VAL A 85 -11.71 -10.58 -0.77
C VAL A 85 -12.32 -11.90 -1.25
N LEU A 86 -13.33 -12.44 -0.56
CA LEU A 86 -14.01 -13.69 -0.94
C LEU A 86 -15.28 -13.43 -1.75
N GLU A 87 -15.77 -12.21 -1.74
CA GLU A 87 -16.99 -11.77 -2.44
C GLU A 87 -16.70 -10.46 -3.22
N GLY A 88 -17.58 -10.08 -4.12
CA GLY A 88 -17.51 -8.82 -4.84
C GLY A 88 -16.31 -8.69 -5.78
N GLN A 89 -15.64 -7.56 -5.73
CA GLN A 89 -14.49 -7.21 -6.58
C GLN A 89 -13.19 -7.28 -5.79
N VAL A 90 -12.23 -8.07 -6.27
CA VAL A 90 -10.89 -8.15 -5.70
C VAL A 90 -9.95 -7.22 -6.46
N MET A 91 -9.25 -6.37 -5.73
CA MET A 91 -8.20 -5.53 -6.27
C MET A 91 -6.88 -6.30 -6.31
N LEU A 92 -6.28 -6.34 -7.49
CA LEU A 92 -5.00 -6.99 -7.76
C LEU A 92 -3.97 -5.94 -8.18
N PHE A 93 -2.76 -6.01 -7.60
CA PHE A 93 -1.61 -5.31 -8.14
C PHE A 93 -1.05 -6.10 -9.31
N GLY A 94 -1.25 -5.61 -10.54
CA GLY A 94 -0.78 -6.25 -11.76
C GLY A 94 0.71 -6.01 -12.00
N SER A 95 1.19 -4.79 -11.74
CA SER A 95 2.61 -4.44 -11.84
C SER A 95 2.94 -3.17 -11.04
N VAL A 96 4.21 -3.07 -10.65
CA VAL A 96 4.81 -1.86 -10.09
C VAL A 96 6.15 -1.65 -10.79
N SER A 97 6.45 -0.44 -11.24
CA SER A 97 7.67 -0.11 -11.96
C SER A 97 8.21 1.29 -11.61
N GLY A 98 9.47 1.55 -11.96
CA GLY A 98 10.13 2.81 -11.60
C GLY A 98 10.25 2.98 -10.08
N VAL A 99 10.55 1.89 -9.35
CA VAL A 99 10.70 1.92 -7.90
C VAL A 99 12.12 2.31 -7.54
N GLU A 100 12.27 3.42 -6.84
CA GLU A 100 13.55 3.93 -6.35
C GLU A 100 13.52 4.16 -4.85
N TYR A 101 14.50 3.60 -4.13
CA TYR A 101 14.68 3.80 -2.70
C TYR A 101 15.83 4.79 -2.48
N HIS A 102 15.56 5.95 -1.90
CA HIS A 102 16.51 7.06 -1.81
C HIS A 102 17.33 7.02 -0.53
N ARG A 103 16.76 6.52 0.57
CA ARG A 103 17.42 6.47 1.87
C ARG A 103 16.87 5.33 2.72
N PRO A 104 17.60 4.84 3.73
CA PRO A 104 17.03 3.98 4.76
C PRO A 104 16.00 4.75 5.59
N VAL A 105 14.96 4.06 6.01
CA VAL A 105 13.95 4.53 6.97
C VAL A 105 14.18 3.77 8.26
N LEU A 106 14.17 4.45 9.39
CA LEU A 106 14.53 3.88 10.69
C LEU A 106 13.36 4.00 11.69
N PRO A 107 13.34 3.20 12.75
CA PRO A 107 12.42 3.41 13.86
C PRO A 107 12.50 4.84 14.40
N GLY A 108 11.34 5.47 14.56
CA GLY A 108 11.22 6.89 14.90
C GLY A 108 10.87 7.77 13.69
N ASP A 109 11.12 7.30 12.47
CA ASP A 109 10.69 8.00 11.26
C ASP A 109 9.17 7.89 11.07
N VAL A 110 8.60 8.93 10.45
CA VAL A 110 7.22 8.96 10.02
C VAL A 110 7.20 9.08 8.48
N LEU A 111 6.73 8.04 7.85
CA LEU A 111 6.51 8.02 6.41
C LEU A 111 5.22 8.76 6.07
N GLU A 112 5.30 9.72 5.16
CA GLU A 112 4.16 10.31 4.48
C GLU A 112 4.09 9.73 3.07
N HIS A 113 3.07 8.92 2.80
CA HIS A 113 2.79 8.34 1.50
C HIS A 113 1.88 9.27 0.70
N ARG A 114 2.24 9.49 -0.56
CA ARG A 114 1.39 10.20 -1.53
C ARG A 114 1.19 9.30 -2.74
N ALA A 115 -0.06 9.15 -3.16
CA ALA A 115 -0.42 8.43 -4.36
C ALA A 115 -1.45 9.24 -5.15
N SER A 116 -1.30 9.26 -6.48
CA SER A 116 -2.18 9.99 -7.39
C SER A 116 -2.58 9.11 -8.57
N ILE A 117 -3.88 9.10 -8.89
CA ILE A 117 -4.37 8.41 -10.07
C ILE A 117 -3.99 9.24 -11.29
N THR A 118 -3.21 8.65 -12.20
CA THR A 118 -2.85 9.27 -13.48
C THR A 118 -3.81 8.87 -14.58
N ARG A 119 -4.39 7.67 -14.49
CA ARG A 119 -5.33 7.16 -15.49
C ARG A 119 -6.24 6.09 -14.91
N ARG A 120 -7.50 6.08 -15.38
CA ARG A 120 -8.44 4.97 -15.15
C ARG A 120 -8.97 4.53 -16.54
N VAL A 121 -8.93 3.23 -16.80
CA VAL A 121 -9.44 2.61 -18.02
C VAL A 121 -10.17 1.34 -17.62
N ASP A 122 -11.49 1.34 -17.80
CA ASP A 122 -12.37 0.24 -17.41
C ASP A 122 -12.15 -0.16 -15.94
N ASP A 123 -11.72 -1.40 -15.71
CA ASP A 123 -11.43 -1.99 -14.42
C ASP A 123 -9.97 -1.80 -13.96
N THR A 124 -9.20 -0.99 -14.68
CA THR A 124 -7.76 -0.77 -14.41
C THR A 124 -7.50 0.66 -13.98
N VAL A 125 -6.71 0.82 -12.92
CA VAL A 125 -6.28 2.12 -12.38
C VAL A 125 -4.76 2.19 -12.40
N ILE A 126 -4.24 3.29 -12.94
CA ILE A 126 -2.81 3.59 -12.98
C ILE A 126 -2.51 4.69 -11.97
N ILE A 127 -1.56 4.44 -11.10
CA ILE A 127 -1.21 5.29 -9.97
C ILE A 127 0.30 5.51 -9.95
N GLU A 128 0.72 6.71 -9.58
CA GLU A 128 2.11 7.08 -9.32
C GLU A 128 2.23 7.77 -7.97
N GLY A 129 3.46 7.91 -7.47
CA GLY A 129 3.73 8.66 -6.25
C GLY A 129 4.99 8.24 -5.52
N GLY A 130 4.93 8.26 -4.19
CA GLY A 130 6.09 7.92 -3.37
C GLY A 130 5.87 8.20 -1.90
N SER A 131 6.97 8.18 -1.16
CA SER A 131 6.96 8.39 0.28
C SER A 131 8.09 9.32 0.70
N THR A 132 7.82 10.16 1.68
CA THR A 132 8.81 11.07 2.27
C THR A 132 8.93 10.83 3.77
N VAL A 133 10.09 11.19 4.34
CA VAL A 133 10.32 11.33 5.79
C VAL A 133 10.77 12.76 6.04
N ALA A 134 10.05 13.51 6.86
CA ALA A 134 10.31 14.92 7.13
C ALA A 134 10.43 15.78 5.85
N GLY A 135 9.69 15.43 4.80
CA GLY A 135 9.71 16.11 3.51
C GLY A 135 10.77 15.60 2.52
N GLU A 136 11.75 14.82 2.97
CA GLU A 136 12.81 14.27 2.12
C GLU A 136 12.38 12.93 1.50
N PRO A 137 12.66 12.70 0.18
CA PRO A 137 12.29 11.46 -0.49
C PRO A 137 12.88 10.21 0.18
N ALA A 138 12.05 9.21 0.40
CA ALA A 138 12.45 7.87 0.85
C ALA A 138 12.16 6.79 -0.20
N LEU A 139 11.05 6.94 -0.92
CA LEU A 139 10.59 6.04 -1.98
C LEU A 139 9.98 6.86 -3.11
N THR A 140 10.30 6.50 -4.36
CA THR A 140 9.56 6.91 -5.56
C THR A 140 8.96 5.67 -6.22
N VAL A 141 7.72 5.78 -6.70
CA VAL A 141 7.04 4.77 -7.51
C VAL A 141 6.58 5.45 -8.78
N GLY A 142 7.21 5.10 -9.91
CA GLY A 142 6.91 5.71 -11.20
C GLY A 142 5.55 5.29 -11.76
N LEU A 143 5.16 4.02 -11.53
CA LEU A 143 3.88 3.50 -11.98
C LEU A 143 3.48 2.25 -11.20
N ALA A 144 2.22 2.20 -10.78
CA ALA A 144 1.55 1.01 -10.29
C ALA A 144 0.26 0.79 -11.07
N VAL A 145 0.02 -0.45 -11.51
CA VAL A 145 -1.19 -0.87 -12.22
C VAL A 145 -2.02 -1.74 -11.29
N LEU A 146 -3.23 -1.30 -10.99
CA LEU A 146 -4.21 -2.02 -10.21
C LEU A 146 -5.36 -2.45 -11.12
N ALA A 147 -5.79 -3.70 -11.00
CA ALA A 147 -6.93 -4.23 -11.73
C ALA A 147 -7.97 -4.79 -10.77
N PHE A 148 -9.23 -4.65 -11.11
CA PHE A 148 -10.35 -5.21 -10.36
C PHE A 148 -10.88 -6.44 -11.07
N ARG A 149 -11.09 -7.53 -10.32
CA ARG A 149 -11.63 -8.78 -10.86
C ARG A 149 -12.70 -9.34 -9.92
N PRO A 150 -13.78 -9.94 -10.47
CA PRO A 150 -14.74 -10.65 -9.64
C PRO A 150 -14.06 -11.75 -8.82
N ALA A 151 -14.36 -11.84 -7.52
CA ALA A 151 -13.77 -12.85 -6.63
C ALA A 151 -14.02 -14.28 -7.15
N GLY A 152 -15.16 -14.52 -7.80
CA GLY A 152 -15.49 -15.81 -8.41
C GLY A 152 -14.50 -16.27 -9.48
N GLU A 153 -13.91 -15.35 -10.25
CA GLU A 153 -12.92 -15.67 -11.29
C GLU A 153 -11.56 -16.11 -10.72
N LEU A 154 -11.30 -15.84 -9.45
CA LEU A 154 -10.03 -16.14 -8.78
C LEU A 154 -10.07 -17.45 -7.98
N ARG A 155 -11.22 -18.14 -7.94
CA ARG A 155 -11.35 -19.40 -7.21
C ARG A 155 -10.63 -20.54 -7.94
N PRO A 156 -9.84 -21.37 -7.21
CA PRO A 156 -9.23 -22.56 -7.81
C PRO A 156 -10.31 -23.50 -8.35
N GLY A 157 -10.29 -23.80 -9.64
CA GLY A 157 -11.18 -24.77 -10.27
C GLY A 157 -12.05 -24.25 -11.41
N ASP A 158 -12.16 -22.94 -11.60
CA ASP A 158 -12.82 -22.41 -12.81
C ASP A 158 -11.80 -22.35 -13.96
N PRO A 159 -12.14 -22.91 -15.15
CA PRO A 159 -11.26 -22.79 -16.31
C PRO A 159 -11.09 -21.33 -16.68
N ALA A 160 -9.84 -20.92 -16.91
CA ALA A 160 -9.55 -19.57 -17.38
C ALA A 160 -10.41 -19.26 -18.63
N PRO A 161 -11.03 -18.07 -18.73
CA PRO A 161 -11.75 -17.69 -19.91
C PRO A 161 -10.81 -17.76 -21.12
N ALA A 162 -11.24 -18.45 -22.18
CA ALA A 162 -10.46 -18.55 -23.40
C ALA A 162 -10.21 -17.12 -23.94
N LEU A 163 -8.93 -16.79 -24.10
CA LEU A 163 -8.53 -15.56 -24.75
C LEU A 163 -9.07 -15.58 -26.18
N ALA A 164 -9.99 -14.70 -26.48
CA ALA A 164 -10.53 -14.47 -27.82
C ALA A 164 -9.60 -13.54 -28.61
#